data_289f0091a57dcc7a69d5d37c86b445df
#
_entry.id   289f0091a57dcc7a69d5d37c86b445df
#
_cell.length_a   1.000
_cell.length_b   1.000
_cell.length_c   1.000
_cell.angle_alpha   90.00
_cell.angle_beta   90.00
_cell.angle_gamma   90.00
#
_symmetry.space_group_name_H-M   'P 1'
#
loop_
_entity.id
_entity.type
_entity.pdbx_description
1 polymer ?
#
loop_
_entity_poly.entity_id
_entity_poly.type
_entity_poly.pdbx_seq_one_letter_code
_entity_poly.pdbx_strand_id
1 'polypeptide(L)'
;MTKFYKFLISIIILALVCLIFFLAKSNILNLDSLKNLILSSGYFAPLIYIIAFALVPLTFFPDSVLAILGGSIFGLGGGFLYTSIGALIGGSISFFISRILGQSFVEKFENDKLKNIQELLKDNGFLMILLLKLFP
;
A
#
# COMPACT_ATOMS: atom_id res chain seq x y z
N MET A 1 28.14 -5.94 5.73
CA MET A 1 27.33 -4.71 5.70
C MET A 1 25.94 -4.90 5.11
N THR A 2 25.78 -5.59 4.00
CA THR A 2 24.46 -5.78 3.36
C THR A 2 23.43 -6.57 4.18
N LYS A 3 23.85 -7.56 4.99
CA LYS A 3 22.94 -8.33 5.85
C LYS A 3 22.40 -7.52 7.03
N PHE A 4 23.22 -6.64 7.58
CA PHE A 4 22.85 -5.78 8.70
C PHE A 4 21.82 -4.71 8.26
N TYR A 5 22.00 -4.14 7.08
CA TYR A 5 21.08 -3.17 6.51
C TYR A 5 19.70 -3.78 6.21
N LYS A 6 19.69 -5.00 5.65
CA LYS A 6 18.45 -5.75 5.41
C LYS A 6 17.70 -6.08 6.70
N PHE A 7 18.44 -6.43 7.76
CA PHE A 7 17.89 -6.72 9.08
C PHE A 7 17.27 -5.45 9.73
N LEU A 8 17.96 -4.33 9.61
CA LEU A 8 17.48 -3.03 10.11
C LEU A 8 16.22 -2.56 9.39
N ILE A 9 16.19 -2.68 8.07
CA ILE A 9 15.02 -2.38 7.24
C ILE A 9 13.85 -3.30 7.61
N SER A 10 14.10 -4.59 7.81
CA SER A 10 13.06 -5.54 8.23
C SER A 10 12.45 -5.18 9.59
N ILE A 11 13.26 -4.73 10.54
CA ILE A 11 12.78 -4.27 11.86
C ILE A 11 11.96 -2.99 11.72
N ILE A 12 12.40 -2.05 10.90
CA ILE A 12 11.68 -0.80 10.66
C ILE A 12 10.32 -1.09 10.01
N ILE A 13 10.29 -1.97 9.03
CA ILE A 13 9.03 -2.39 8.36
C ILE A 13 8.11 -3.09 9.36
N LEU A 14 8.65 -4.00 10.18
CA LEU A 14 7.86 -4.69 11.20
C LEU A 14 7.30 -3.72 12.24
N ALA A 15 8.10 -2.76 12.69
CA ALA A 15 7.68 -1.72 13.62
C ALA A 15 6.59 -0.82 13.00
N LEU A 16 6.70 -0.50 11.72
CA LEU A 16 5.74 0.30 10.98
C LEU A 16 4.42 -0.46 10.79
N VAL A 17 4.49 -1.75 10.47
CA VAL A 17 3.30 -2.63 10.39
C VAL A 17 2.64 -2.78 11.76
N CYS A 18 3.41 -2.98 12.83
CA CYS A 18 2.88 -3.00 14.20
C CYS A 18 2.22 -1.69 14.60
N LEU A 19 2.82 -0.56 14.25
CA LEU A 19 2.26 0.78 14.51
C LEU A 19 0.94 0.97 13.76
N ILE A 20 0.88 0.60 12.49
CA ILE A 20 -0.34 0.67 11.68
C ILE A 20 -1.42 -0.26 12.25
N PHE A 21 -1.06 -1.48 12.65
CA PHE A 21 -1.99 -2.42 13.27
C PHE A 21 -2.51 -1.91 14.61
N PHE A 22 -1.66 -1.27 15.41
CA PHE A 22 -2.03 -0.65 16.67
C PHE A 22 -2.98 0.54 16.45
N LEU A 23 -2.69 1.39 15.48
CA LEU A 23 -3.56 2.50 15.07
C LEU A 23 -4.90 2.01 14.52
N ALA A 24 -4.91 0.91 13.77
CA ALA A 24 -6.12 0.27 13.26
C ALA A 24 -7.02 -0.25 14.40
N LYS A 25 -6.40 -0.83 15.42
CA LYS A 25 -7.13 -1.36 16.58
C LYS A 25 -7.70 -0.28 17.50
N SER A 26 -7.11 0.91 17.51
CA SER A 26 -7.55 2.02 18.37
C SER A 26 -8.71 2.86 17.81
N ASN A 27 -9.47 2.34 16.84
CA ASN A 27 -10.60 3.04 16.21
C ASN A 27 -10.26 4.38 15.50
N ILE A 28 -8.99 4.72 15.37
CA ILE A 28 -8.55 5.95 14.68
C ILE A 28 -8.82 5.84 13.17
N LEU A 29 -8.94 4.62 12.62
CA LEU A 29 -9.29 4.36 11.22
C LEU A 29 -10.80 4.31 10.95
N ASN A 30 -11.63 4.84 11.82
CA ASN A 30 -13.01 5.11 11.47
C ASN A 30 -13.06 6.19 10.36
N LEU A 31 -13.87 5.92 9.34
CA LEU A 31 -14.08 6.83 8.21
C LEU A 31 -14.41 8.25 8.65
N ASP A 32 -15.19 8.39 9.69
CA ASP A 32 -15.57 9.69 10.26
C ASP A 32 -14.39 10.40 10.93
N SER A 33 -13.52 9.68 11.60
CA SER A 33 -12.31 10.24 12.19
C SER A 33 -11.32 10.70 11.14
N LEU A 34 -11.12 9.93 10.07
CA LEU A 34 -10.29 10.31 8.93
C LEU A 34 -10.86 11.52 8.20
N LYS A 35 -12.17 11.53 7.96
CA LYS A 35 -12.86 12.67 7.34
C LYS A 35 -12.70 13.95 8.16
N ASN A 36 -12.89 13.87 9.47
CA ASN A 36 -12.72 15.00 10.37
C ASN A 36 -11.29 15.50 10.43
N LEU A 37 -10.30 14.59 10.45
CA LEU A 37 -8.87 14.92 10.39
C LEU A 37 -8.52 15.67 9.10
N ILE A 38 -9.00 15.19 7.96
CA ILE A 38 -8.75 15.81 6.66
C ILE A 38 -9.43 17.19 6.60
N LEU A 39 -10.68 17.29 7.03
CA LEU A 39 -11.43 18.55 7.03
C LEU A 39 -10.86 19.59 8.01
N SER A 40 -10.40 19.15 9.18
CA SER A 40 -9.81 20.04 10.19
C SER A 40 -8.43 20.56 9.79
N SER A 41 -7.76 19.93 8.86
CA SER A 41 -6.42 20.29 8.40
C SER A 41 -6.40 21.49 7.44
N GLY A 42 -7.55 21.98 6.98
CA GLY A 42 -7.67 23.17 6.14
C GLY A 42 -6.83 23.11 4.87
N TYR A 43 -5.83 23.97 4.76
CA TYR A 43 -4.94 24.07 3.59
C TYR A 43 -4.11 22.79 3.34
N PHE A 44 -3.78 22.04 4.40
CA PHE A 44 -3.01 20.80 4.33
C PHE A 44 -3.87 19.55 4.08
N ALA A 45 -5.18 19.70 3.96
CA ALA A 45 -6.09 18.58 3.75
C ALA A 45 -5.73 17.68 2.54
N PRO A 46 -5.36 18.21 1.37
CA PRO A 46 -4.94 17.39 0.23
C PRO A 46 -3.67 16.58 0.53
N LEU A 47 -2.71 17.17 1.23
CA LEU A 47 -1.45 16.52 1.57
C LEU A 47 -1.67 15.33 2.50
N ILE A 48 -2.48 15.54 3.54
CA ILE A 48 -2.82 14.47 4.51
C ILE A 48 -3.60 13.36 3.83
N TYR A 49 -4.51 13.68 2.93
CA TYR A 49 -5.25 12.70 2.14
C TYR A 49 -4.33 11.86 1.24
N ILE A 50 -3.38 12.49 0.55
CA ILE A 50 -2.40 11.80 -0.31
C ILE A 50 -1.55 10.84 0.53
N ILE A 51 -1.07 11.27 1.69
CA ILE A 51 -0.28 10.43 2.60
C ILE A 51 -1.13 9.25 3.11
N ALA A 52 -2.35 9.51 3.54
CA ALA A 52 -3.27 8.46 3.97
C ALA A 52 -3.53 7.45 2.86
N PHE A 53 -3.77 7.92 1.64
CA PHE A 53 -4.01 7.04 0.48
C PHE A 53 -2.75 6.23 0.10
N ALA A 54 -1.58 6.83 0.21
CA ALA A 54 -0.30 6.14 -0.04
C ALA A 54 -0.03 5.00 0.96
N LEU A 55 -0.57 5.09 2.18
CA LEU A 55 -0.44 4.06 3.22
C LEU A 55 -1.49 2.93 3.09
N VAL A 56 -2.56 3.13 2.32
CA VAL A 56 -3.64 2.14 2.15
C VAL A 56 -3.15 0.77 1.71
N PRO A 57 -2.24 0.63 0.71
CA PRO A 57 -1.76 -0.68 0.30
C PRO A 57 -1.07 -1.48 1.41
N LEU A 58 -0.57 -0.78 2.45
CA LEU A 58 0.10 -1.39 3.59
C LEU A 58 -0.88 -1.86 4.69
N THR A 59 -2.10 -1.32 4.70
CA THR A 59 -3.08 -1.54 5.79
C THR A 59 -4.18 -2.54 5.46
N PHE A 60 -4.20 -3.15 4.27
CA PHE A 60 -5.31 -3.98 3.78
C PHE A 60 -6.69 -3.28 3.83
N PHE A 61 -6.70 -1.97 3.95
CA PHE A 61 -7.93 -1.19 3.90
C PHE A 61 -8.43 -1.10 2.47
N PRO A 62 -9.75 -1.19 2.21
CA PRO A 62 -10.26 -1.07 0.86
C PRO A 62 -10.06 0.36 0.34
N ASP A 63 -9.19 0.50 -0.64
CA ASP A 63 -8.84 1.77 -1.31
C ASP A 63 -10.03 2.47 -1.95
N SER A 64 -11.02 1.71 -2.39
CA SER A 64 -12.28 2.25 -2.93
C SER A 64 -13.04 3.12 -1.94
N VAL A 65 -13.03 2.76 -0.66
CA VAL A 65 -13.71 3.55 0.39
C VAL A 65 -13.02 4.90 0.57
N LEU A 66 -11.69 4.91 0.57
CA LEU A 66 -10.90 6.14 0.69
C LEU A 66 -11.03 7.02 -0.57
N ALA A 67 -11.12 6.39 -1.75
CA ALA A 67 -11.37 7.11 -3.01
C ALA A 67 -12.74 7.83 -3.02
N ILE A 68 -13.78 7.17 -2.50
CA ILE A 68 -15.11 7.77 -2.34
C ILE A 68 -15.05 8.96 -1.36
N LEU A 69 -14.33 8.82 -0.26
CA LEU A 69 -14.10 9.94 0.68
C LEU A 69 -13.39 11.11 0.02
N GLY A 70 -12.34 10.86 -0.75
CA GLY A 70 -11.65 11.90 -1.51
C GLY A 70 -12.57 12.63 -2.49
N GLY A 71 -13.39 11.90 -3.21
CA GLY A 71 -14.41 12.48 -4.10
C GLY A 71 -15.45 13.32 -3.37
N SER A 72 -15.87 12.90 -2.17
CA SER A 72 -16.86 13.64 -1.38
C SER A 72 -16.30 14.91 -0.71
N ILE A 73 -15.01 14.93 -0.37
CA ILE A 73 -14.35 16.07 0.29
C ILE A 73 -13.84 17.10 -0.72
N PHE A 74 -13.15 16.63 -1.77
CA PHE A 74 -12.46 17.47 -2.75
C PHE A 74 -13.20 17.64 -4.06
N GLY A 75 -14.36 16.98 -4.22
CA GLY A 75 -15.09 16.91 -5.48
C GLY A 75 -14.47 15.91 -6.47
N LEU A 76 -15.13 15.71 -7.60
CA LEU A 76 -14.73 14.71 -8.60
C LEU A 76 -13.32 14.98 -9.17
N GLY A 77 -13.03 16.24 -9.53
CA GLY A 77 -11.72 16.60 -10.11
C GLY A 77 -10.57 16.54 -9.10
N GLY A 78 -10.76 17.18 -7.95
CA GLY A 78 -9.73 17.18 -6.87
C GLY A 78 -9.54 15.80 -6.27
N GLY A 79 -10.61 15.09 -5.99
CA GLY A 79 -10.57 13.71 -5.47
C GLY A 79 -9.84 12.78 -6.43
N PHE A 80 -10.10 12.85 -7.72
CA PHE A 80 -9.40 12.05 -8.72
C PHE A 80 -7.90 12.35 -8.78
N LEU A 81 -7.52 13.63 -8.81
CA LEU A 81 -6.12 14.04 -8.84
C LEU A 81 -5.35 13.58 -7.60
N TYR A 82 -5.86 13.84 -6.43
CA TYR A 82 -5.19 13.49 -5.17
C TYR A 82 -5.14 11.97 -4.94
N THR A 83 -6.19 11.25 -5.32
CA THR A 83 -6.22 9.78 -5.29
C THR A 83 -5.19 9.19 -6.24
N SER A 84 -5.07 9.72 -7.46
CA SER A 84 -4.08 9.26 -8.44
C SER A 84 -2.65 9.46 -7.95
N ILE A 85 -2.35 10.63 -7.38
CA ILE A 85 -1.03 10.92 -6.82
C ILE A 85 -0.73 9.98 -5.65
N GLY A 86 -1.67 9.83 -4.73
CA GLY A 86 -1.55 8.92 -3.59
C GLY A 86 -1.36 7.47 -4.00
N ALA A 87 -2.10 7.01 -5.02
CA ALA A 87 -1.97 5.66 -5.57
C ALA A 87 -0.60 5.41 -6.23
N LEU A 88 -0.07 6.39 -6.95
CA LEU A 88 1.26 6.30 -7.56
C LEU A 88 2.36 6.21 -6.49
N ILE A 89 2.29 7.05 -5.47
CA ILE A 89 3.25 7.03 -4.36
C ILE A 89 3.13 5.72 -3.59
N GLY A 90 1.92 5.32 -3.21
CA GLY A 90 1.67 4.09 -2.47
C GLY A 90 2.07 2.84 -3.26
N GLY A 91 1.77 2.79 -4.55
CA GLY A 91 2.18 1.72 -5.45
C GLY A 91 3.70 1.62 -5.58
N SER A 92 4.38 2.75 -5.71
CA SER A 92 5.84 2.80 -5.76
C SER A 92 6.48 2.29 -4.47
N ILE A 93 5.99 2.73 -3.32
CA ILE A 93 6.46 2.28 -2.01
C ILE A 93 6.23 0.77 -1.85
N SER A 94 5.02 0.30 -2.16
CA SER A 94 4.67 -1.12 -2.09
C SER A 94 5.53 -1.97 -3.02
N PHE A 95 5.84 -1.47 -4.21
CA PHE A 95 6.74 -2.13 -5.16
C PHE A 95 8.15 -2.28 -4.59
N PHE A 96 8.71 -1.22 -4.02
CA PHE A 96 10.04 -1.28 -3.40
C PHE A 96 10.08 -2.22 -2.20
N ILE A 97 9.07 -2.17 -1.35
CA ILE A 97 8.95 -3.06 -0.20
C ILE A 97 8.85 -4.52 -0.66
N SER A 98 7.97 -4.79 -1.62
CA SER A 98 7.80 -6.14 -2.18
C SER A 98 9.06 -6.66 -2.85
N ARG A 99 9.82 -5.80 -3.52
CA ARG A 99 11.09 -6.17 -4.15
C ARG A 99 12.15 -6.57 -3.12
N ILE A 100 12.26 -5.81 -2.04
CA ILE A 100 13.24 -6.08 -0.97
C ILE A 100 12.88 -7.34 -0.20
N LEU A 101 11.62 -7.48 0.19
CA LEU A 101 11.13 -8.64 0.94
C LEU A 101 11.02 -9.88 0.03
N GLY A 102 10.55 -9.71 -1.19
CA GLY A 102 10.36 -10.79 -2.15
C GLY A 102 11.66 -11.48 -2.53
N GLN A 103 12.74 -10.74 -2.73
CA GLN A 103 14.05 -11.33 -3.00
C GLN A 103 14.55 -12.18 -1.82
N SER A 104 14.39 -11.68 -0.60
CA SER A 104 14.78 -12.43 0.60
C SER A 104 13.91 -13.67 0.84
N PHE A 105 12.66 -13.62 0.43
CA PHE A 105 11.71 -14.73 0.55
C PHE A 105 11.97 -15.82 -0.49
N VAL A 106 12.25 -15.42 -1.72
CA VAL A 106 12.55 -16.33 -2.84
C VAL A 106 13.87 -17.07 -2.62
N GLU A 107 14.91 -16.37 -2.13
CA GLU A 107 16.19 -16.99 -1.79
C GLU A 107 16.06 -18.05 -0.68
N LYS A 108 15.07 -17.92 0.20
CA LYS A 108 14.84 -18.84 1.33
C LYS A 108 13.99 -20.06 0.97
N PHE A 109 13.21 -19.97 -0.10
CA PHE A 109 12.32 -21.02 -0.60
C PHE A 109 12.72 -21.43 -2.03
N GLU A 110 13.97 -21.85 -2.22
CA GLU A 110 14.42 -22.50 -3.46
C GLU A 110 13.72 -23.88 -3.65
N ASN A 111 12.45 -23.86 -3.93
CA ASN A 111 11.69 -25.04 -4.35
C ASN A 111 11.39 -24.95 -5.84
N ASP A 112 11.53 -26.09 -6.56
CA ASP A 112 11.25 -26.23 -7.99
C ASP A 112 9.87 -25.68 -8.41
N LYS A 113 8.89 -25.65 -7.48
CA LYS A 113 7.57 -25.06 -7.72
C LYS A 113 7.61 -23.54 -7.92
N LEU A 114 8.50 -22.85 -7.23
CA LEU A 114 8.66 -21.39 -7.38
C LEU A 114 9.34 -21.02 -8.70
N LYS A 115 10.26 -21.84 -9.20
CA LYS A 115 10.87 -21.67 -10.52
C LYS A 115 9.83 -21.74 -11.63
N ASN A 116 8.92 -22.72 -11.57
CA ASN A 116 7.84 -22.87 -12.55
C ASN A 116 6.87 -21.68 -12.53
N ILE A 117 6.56 -21.13 -11.34
CA ILE A 117 5.71 -19.95 -11.21
C ILE A 117 6.43 -18.71 -11.72
N GLN A 118 7.73 -18.57 -11.49
CA GLN A 118 8.53 -17.47 -12.02
C GLN A 118 8.63 -17.48 -13.54
N GLU A 119 8.76 -18.65 -14.16
CA GLU A 119 8.75 -18.79 -15.62
C GLU A 119 7.38 -18.42 -16.21
N LEU A 120 6.28 -18.88 -15.59
CA LEU A 120 4.93 -18.50 -15.98
C LEU A 120 4.64 -17.02 -15.82
N LEU A 121 5.17 -16.38 -14.77
CA LEU A 121 5.05 -14.94 -14.53
C LEU A 121 5.89 -14.13 -15.53
N LYS A 122 7.01 -14.67 -15.99
CA LYS A 122 7.88 -14.00 -16.96
C LYS A 122 7.25 -13.90 -18.33
N ASP A 123 6.56 -14.96 -18.76
CA ASP A 123 5.93 -15.02 -20.09
C ASP A 123 4.55 -14.36 -20.12
N ASN A 124 3.78 -14.43 -19.04
CA ASN A 124 2.39 -13.98 -18.98
C ASN A 124 2.07 -13.15 -17.72
N GLY A 125 3.02 -12.41 -17.18
CA GLY A 125 2.87 -11.67 -15.92
C GLY A 125 1.68 -10.72 -15.92
N PHE A 126 1.42 -10.03 -17.04
CA PHE A 126 0.30 -9.12 -17.19
C PHE A 126 -1.04 -9.86 -17.11
N LEU A 127 -1.15 -10.97 -17.80
CA LEU A 127 -2.38 -11.78 -17.87
C LEU A 127 -2.69 -12.42 -16.51
N MET A 128 -1.64 -12.83 -15.78
CA MET A 128 -1.78 -13.44 -14.45
C MET A 128 -2.18 -12.42 -13.40
N ILE A 129 -1.64 -11.20 -13.44
CA ILE A 129 -2.06 -10.09 -12.57
C ILE A 129 -3.50 -9.69 -12.88
N LEU A 130 -3.89 -9.67 -14.15
CA LEU A 130 -5.26 -9.37 -14.57
C LEU A 130 -6.23 -10.44 -14.06
N LEU A 131 -5.88 -11.72 -14.17
CA LEU A 131 -6.68 -12.84 -13.66
C LEU A 131 -6.81 -12.79 -12.13
N LEU A 132 -5.72 -12.51 -11.40
CA LEU A 132 -5.74 -12.38 -9.95
C LEU A 132 -6.57 -11.16 -9.46
N LYS A 133 -6.67 -10.11 -10.25
CA LYS A 133 -7.53 -8.96 -9.95
C LYS A 133 -9.00 -9.19 -10.29
N LEU A 134 -9.29 -10.02 -11.27
CA LEU A 134 -10.65 -10.39 -11.69
C LEU A 134 -11.29 -11.44 -10.78
N PHE A 135 -10.47 -12.29 -10.16
CA PHE A 135 -10.92 -13.29 -9.17
C PHE A 135 -10.48 -12.84 -7.78
N PRO A 136 -11.36 -12.21 -6.99
CA PRO A 136 -11.06 -11.88 -5.60
C PRO A 136 -10.92 -13.12 -4.71
#